data_713a766760dac78d44fad3fcaec8cde7
#
_entry.id   713a766760dac78d44fad3fcaec8cde7
#
_cell.length_a   1.000
_cell.length_b   1.000
_cell.length_c   1.000
_cell.angle_alpha   90.00
_cell.angle_beta   90.00
_cell.angle_gamma   90.00
#
_symmetry.space_group_name_H-M   'P 1'
#
loop_
_entity.id
_entity.type
_entity.pdbx_description
1 polymer ?
#
loop_
_entity_poly.entity_id
_entity_poly.type
_entity_poly.pdbx_seq_one_letter_code
_entity_poly.pdbx_strand_id
1 'polypeptide(L)'
;NRNTADTHVSERALREIYGRGFQDSVQRANVLTIMSAYNSINGKFSSYNGEILNDWLRKEWGFDGTVVCDWGAVKERKAEAIMAGMDMILCGPTDMTEVKKQLENGTFSIKDLDRSVERILNLILRIRDSRAGKEFTYKREEICEKMRRCIAAGSILLKNEGGGLPLKQSGRVTFYGKRSKKFMECGTGSTAVITGIHSNVFEACEKYRDVVISYEDMDNADVLVYTVTAPAGENADRADMDIEKEDRQRLPRVLKLAKEKGLKTVVLLNVAGPVDMRTWEKYADSILCIFIPGCMGGVAAADMLFGEAYPGGKLPVTFPKRLEDTPCYPNFPGEGNHVYYGEGIFVGYRSYEKRKVEVQYPFGYGLSYTKFEISCREKERIFRVLEEDTLDISVIVKNTGHCKGSEVVQIYASEENPHVLRPVKELVGFAKAELEPQEEQEISVQITKDAFRYFDADKKSWILPVGKFKLYVATSSAKEDIIAEIPLRIIGESAYKLNGNSRVSEVIKNKDAVQIVNKYTDGLLEKMEEGDLAMMLNDKLADFLGMVMISMVPDAVELNEILTSLSDELEAL
;
A
#
# COMPACT_ATOMS: atom_id res chain seq x y z
N ASN A 1 19.53 -0.88 -8.34
CA ASN A 1 19.93 -2.06 -9.14
C ASN A 1 18.76 -2.77 -9.86
N ARG A 2 17.65 -2.07 -10.12
CA ARG A 2 16.43 -2.65 -10.73
C ARG A 2 16.67 -3.43 -12.04
N ASN A 3 17.72 -3.09 -12.80
CA ASN A 3 18.00 -3.75 -14.08
C ASN A 3 18.63 -5.14 -13.91
N THR A 4 19.19 -5.45 -12.75
CA THR A 4 19.98 -6.68 -12.51
C THR A 4 19.57 -7.40 -11.23
N ALA A 5 18.70 -6.82 -10.42
CA ALA A 5 18.28 -7.43 -9.16
C ALA A 5 17.51 -8.73 -9.39
N ASP A 6 17.81 -9.74 -8.60
CA ASP A 6 16.96 -10.90 -8.37
C ASP A 6 16.25 -10.73 -7.03
N THR A 7 14.94 -10.55 -7.09
CA THR A 7 14.09 -10.31 -5.93
C THR A 7 13.58 -11.63 -5.39
N HIS A 8 14.03 -11.98 -4.17
CA HIS A 8 13.57 -13.18 -3.46
C HIS A 8 12.40 -12.82 -2.55
N VAL A 9 11.22 -13.30 -2.88
CA VAL A 9 9.97 -12.98 -2.19
C VAL A 9 9.12 -14.24 -2.04
N SER A 10 8.51 -14.43 -0.85
CA SER A 10 7.57 -15.54 -0.67
C SER A 10 6.34 -15.39 -1.57
N GLU A 11 5.78 -16.49 -2.06
CA GLU A 11 4.60 -16.44 -2.91
C GLU A 11 3.44 -15.73 -2.21
N ARG A 12 3.26 -15.97 -0.91
CA ARG A 12 2.26 -15.28 -0.12
C ARG A 12 2.42 -13.76 -0.17
N ALA A 13 3.62 -13.24 0.09
CA ALA A 13 3.89 -11.80 0.02
C ALA A 13 3.74 -11.26 -1.41
N LEU A 14 4.21 -12.02 -2.40
CA LEU A 14 4.08 -11.62 -3.80
C LEU A 14 2.61 -11.47 -4.21
N ARG A 15 1.71 -12.36 -3.77
CA ARG A 15 0.28 -12.29 -4.07
C ARG A 15 -0.49 -11.28 -3.23
N GLU A 16 -0.29 -11.27 -1.89
CA GLU A 16 -1.07 -10.42 -0.99
C GLU A 16 -0.67 -8.93 -1.05
N ILE A 17 0.60 -8.64 -1.32
CA ILE A 17 1.16 -7.29 -1.27
C ILE A 17 1.49 -6.77 -2.68
N TYR A 18 2.46 -7.40 -3.36
CA TYR A 18 3.03 -6.85 -4.59
C TYR A 18 2.15 -7.08 -5.82
N GLY A 19 1.49 -8.24 -5.90
CA GLY A 19 0.59 -8.60 -6.99
C GLY A 19 -0.81 -8.00 -6.87
N ARG A 20 -1.24 -7.64 -5.65
CA ARG A 20 -2.62 -7.20 -5.38
C ARG A 20 -3.05 -6.02 -6.21
N GLY A 21 -2.22 -4.98 -6.33
CA GLY A 21 -2.53 -3.81 -7.14
C GLY A 21 -2.68 -4.12 -8.63
N PHE A 22 -1.90 -5.06 -9.15
CA PHE A 22 -2.03 -5.54 -10.53
C PHE A 22 -3.32 -6.35 -10.71
N GLN A 23 -3.61 -7.26 -9.80
CA GLN A 23 -4.85 -8.05 -9.82
C GLN A 23 -6.08 -7.15 -9.81
N ASP A 24 -6.15 -6.18 -8.91
CA ASP A 24 -7.27 -5.23 -8.83
C ASP A 24 -7.36 -4.35 -10.09
N SER A 25 -6.24 -3.96 -10.68
CA SER A 25 -6.21 -3.22 -11.96
C SER A 25 -6.79 -4.03 -13.11
N VAL A 26 -6.51 -5.33 -13.17
CA VAL A 26 -7.08 -6.24 -14.18
C VAL A 26 -8.56 -6.47 -13.92
N GLN A 27 -8.91 -6.92 -12.73
CA GLN A 27 -10.25 -7.44 -12.43
C GLN A 27 -11.29 -6.35 -12.19
N ARG A 28 -10.87 -5.18 -11.66
CA ARG A 28 -11.79 -4.09 -11.29
C ARG A 28 -11.72 -2.89 -12.21
N ALA A 29 -10.52 -2.54 -12.72
CA ALA A 29 -10.34 -1.39 -13.60
C ALA A 29 -10.28 -1.77 -15.09
N ASN A 30 -10.23 -3.06 -15.41
CA ASN A 30 -10.23 -3.58 -16.79
C ASN A 30 -9.15 -2.89 -17.67
N VAL A 31 -7.91 -2.85 -17.17
CA VAL A 31 -6.78 -2.26 -17.88
C VAL A 31 -6.50 -3.00 -19.18
N LEU A 32 -6.08 -2.26 -20.23
CA LEU A 32 -5.83 -2.82 -21.55
C LEU A 32 -4.39 -3.27 -21.77
N THR A 33 -3.45 -2.74 -20.95
CA THR A 33 -2.02 -3.06 -21.07
C THR A 33 -1.39 -3.21 -19.70
N ILE A 34 -0.43 -4.12 -19.58
CA ILE A 34 0.41 -4.30 -18.39
C ILE A 34 1.88 -4.36 -18.83
N MET A 35 2.77 -3.74 -18.05
CA MET A 35 4.20 -3.72 -18.31
C MET A 35 4.93 -4.72 -17.41
N SER A 36 5.82 -5.53 -18.00
CA SER A 36 6.76 -6.35 -17.25
C SER A 36 7.97 -5.53 -16.77
N ALA A 37 8.65 -5.98 -15.72
CA ALA A 37 9.79 -5.30 -15.13
C ALA A 37 11.14 -5.82 -15.69
N TYR A 38 12.22 -5.10 -15.37
CA TYR A 38 13.59 -5.50 -15.69
C TYR A 38 14.11 -6.66 -14.84
N ASN A 39 13.79 -6.63 -13.54
CA ASN A 39 14.37 -7.51 -12.54
C ASN A 39 13.85 -8.95 -12.64
N SER A 40 14.60 -9.85 -12.04
CA SER A 40 14.14 -11.21 -11.78
C SER A 40 13.30 -11.27 -10.52
N ILE A 41 12.39 -12.23 -10.49
CA ILE A 41 11.59 -12.61 -9.33
C ILE A 41 11.82 -14.10 -9.09
N ASN A 42 12.43 -14.43 -7.96
CA ASN A 42 12.76 -15.81 -7.57
C ASN A 42 13.53 -16.55 -8.69
N GLY A 43 14.56 -15.91 -9.26
CA GLY A 43 15.44 -16.47 -10.27
C GLY A 43 14.93 -16.38 -11.72
N LYS A 44 13.70 -15.91 -11.96
CA LYS A 44 13.13 -15.78 -13.31
C LYS A 44 12.95 -14.30 -13.66
N PHE A 45 13.55 -13.84 -14.76
CA PHE A 45 13.31 -12.48 -15.26
C PHE A 45 11.81 -12.25 -15.51
N SER A 46 11.30 -11.10 -15.11
CA SER A 46 9.87 -10.77 -15.20
C SER A 46 9.32 -10.90 -16.62
N SER A 47 10.10 -10.50 -17.64
CA SER A 47 9.70 -10.60 -19.07
C SER A 47 9.70 -12.03 -19.61
N TYR A 48 10.26 -13.00 -18.89
CA TYR A 48 10.33 -14.42 -19.28
C TYR A 48 9.60 -15.33 -18.29
N ASN A 49 8.85 -14.75 -17.36
CA ASN A 49 8.18 -15.49 -16.30
C ASN A 49 6.76 -15.90 -16.72
N GLY A 50 6.66 -17.07 -17.39
CA GLY A 50 5.39 -17.60 -17.87
C GLY A 50 4.38 -17.89 -16.74
N GLU A 51 4.84 -18.22 -15.53
CA GLU A 51 3.97 -18.42 -14.38
C GLU A 51 3.22 -17.11 -14.03
N ILE A 52 3.94 -15.98 -13.98
CA ILE A 52 3.31 -14.68 -13.71
C ILE A 52 2.49 -14.21 -14.92
N LEU A 53 3.05 -14.26 -16.14
CA LEU A 53 2.41 -13.66 -17.32
C LEU A 53 1.29 -14.50 -17.93
N ASN A 54 1.39 -15.83 -17.87
CA ASN A 54 0.36 -16.71 -18.42
C ASN A 54 -0.56 -17.27 -17.35
N ASP A 55 0.00 -17.81 -16.24
CA ASP A 55 -0.82 -18.52 -15.28
C ASP A 55 -1.55 -17.57 -14.35
N TRP A 56 -0.84 -16.63 -13.69
CA TRP A 56 -1.51 -15.66 -12.81
C TRP A 56 -2.27 -14.60 -13.60
N LEU A 57 -1.56 -13.85 -14.45
CA LEU A 57 -2.14 -12.70 -15.13
C LEU A 57 -3.30 -13.09 -16.05
N ARG A 58 -3.10 -14.10 -16.91
CA ARG A 58 -4.09 -14.42 -17.95
C ARG A 58 -5.11 -15.46 -17.49
N LYS A 59 -4.67 -16.59 -16.92
CA LYS A 59 -5.59 -17.67 -16.55
C LYS A 59 -6.33 -17.37 -15.25
N GLU A 60 -5.61 -16.92 -14.22
CA GLU A 60 -6.21 -16.71 -12.89
C GLU A 60 -6.96 -15.36 -12.80
N TRP A 61 -6.34 -14.25 -13.28
CA TRP A 61 -6.96 -12.92 -13.18
C TRP A 61 -7.82 -12.57 -14.40
N GLY A 62 -7.75 -13.33 -15.50
CA GLY A 62 -8.58 -13.12 -16.67
C GLY A 62 -8.13 -11.97 -17.59
N PHE A 63 -6.85 -11.60 -17.58
CA PHE A 63 -6.34 -10.52 -18.43
C PHE A 63 -6.35 -10.90 -19.91
N ASP A 64 -7.12 -10.18 -20.71
CA ASP A 64 -7.26 -10.33 -22.17
C ASP A 64 -6.46 -9.30 -22.98
N GLY A 65 -5.79 -8.38 -22.32
CA GLY A 65 -5.05 -7.28 -22.93
C GLY A 65 -3.63 -7.64 -23.39
N THR A 66 -2.84 -6.61 -23.68
CA THR A 66 -1.47 -6.70 -24.22
C THR A 66 -0.43 -6.52 -23.11
N VAL A 67 0.53 -7.43 -23.01
CA VAL A 67 1.71 -7.29 -22.14
C VAL A 67 2.83 -6.63 -22.91
N VAL A 68 3.37 -5.54 -22.37
CA VAL A 68 4.50 -4.80 -22.91
C VAL A 68 5.71 -4.94 -21.99
N CYS A 69 6.91 -5.10 -22.54
CA CYS A 69 8.10 -5.08 -21.71
C CYS A 69 8.49 -3.64 -21.35
N ASP A 70 9.18 -3.46 -20.20
CA ASP A 70 9.88 -2.22 -19.94
C ASP A 70 11.00 -2.00 -20.96
N TRP A 71 11.48 -0.80 -21.13
CA TRP A 71 12.36 -0.36 -22.20
C TRP A 71 13.69 -1.12 -22.23
N GLY A 72 13.81 -2.08 -23.18
CA GLY A 72 14.99 -2.96 -23.29
C GLY A 72 15.05 -4.11 -22.27
N ALA A 73 13.96 -4.43 -21.58
CA ALA A 73 13.93 -5.56 -20.63
C ALA A 73 14.01 -6.94 -21.35
N VAL A 74 13.54 -7.03 -22.58
CA VAL A 74 13.75 -8.21 -23.44
C VAL A 74 14.95 -7.96 -24.35
N LYS A 75 16.00 -8.76 -24.16
CA LYS A 75 17.26 -8.63 -24.92
C LYS A 75 17.36 -9.65 -26.05
N GLU A 76 17.89 -10.83 -25.79
CA GLU A 76 18.27 -11.81 -26.81
C GLU A 76 17.24 -12.90 -27.01
N ARG A 77 16.60 -13.41 -25.96
CA ARG A 77 15.68 -14.57 -25.99
C ARG A 77 14.23 -14.15 -26.27
N LYS A 78 13.97 -13.55 -27.45
CA LYS A 78 12.65 -12.97 -27.78
C LYS A 78 11.56 -14.03 -27.94
N ALA A 79 11.86 -15.17 -28.58
CA ALA A 79 10.92 -16.28 -28.71
C ALA A 79 10.47 -16.79 -27.31
N GLU A 80 11.40 -16.92 -26.37
CA GLU A 80 11.09 -17.34 -25.01
C GLU A 80 10.19 -16.30 -24.28
N ALA A 81 10.46 -15.01 -24.47
CA ALA A 81 9.59 -13.96 -23.91
C ALA A 81 8.16 -14.04 -24.49
N ILE A 82 8.02 -14.25 -25.80
CA ILE A 82 6.71 -14.40 -26.45
C ILE A 82 6.00 -15.65 -25.93
N MET A 83 6.67 -16.78 -25.78
CA MET A 83 6.10 -18.00 -25.19
C MET A 83 5.68 -17.79 -23.73
N ALA A 84 6.43 -16.98 -22.98
CA ALA A 84 6.10 -16.62 -21.61
C ALA A 84 4.89 -15.68 -21.48
N GLY A 85 4.37 -15.12 -22.58
CA GLY A 85 3.18 -14.27 -22.58
C GLY A 85 3.42 -12.81 -22.87
N MET A 86 4.66 -12.43 -23.26
CA MET A 86 5.02 -11.10 -23.74
C MET A 86 4.44 -10.89 -25.13
N ASP A 87 3.79 -9.75 -25.38
CA ASP A 87 3.20 -9.44 -26.67
C ASP A 87 3.97 -8.34 -27.41
N MET A 88 4.42 -7.31 -26.70
CA MET A 88 5.07 -6.14 -27.29
C MET A 88 6.47 -5.91 -26.68
N ILE A 89 7.49 -5.99 -27.53
CA ILE A 89 8.89 -5.76 -27.14
C ILE A 89 9.29 -4.34 -27.53
N LEU A 90 9.57 -3.50 -26.52
CA LEU A 90 9.97 -2.11 -26.71
C LEU A 90 11.49 -1.95 -26.80
N CYS A 91 11.92 -0.87 -27.48
CA CYS A 91 13.19 -0.52 -28.08
C CYS A 91 13.40 -1.18 -29.44
N GLY A 92 12.49 -0.89 -30.38
CA GLY A 92 12.67 -1.31 -31.79
C GLY A 92 13.48 -0.31 -32.63
N PRO A 93 13.96 -0.66 -33.84
CA PRO A 93 13.68 -1.91 -34.52
C PRO A 93 14.39 -3.09 -33.86
N THR A 94 13.63 -4.14 -33.67
CA THR A 94 14.12 -5.32 -32.98
C THR A 94 14.62 -6.35 -33.97
N ASP A 95 15.85 -6.83 -33.85
CA ASP A 95 16.33 -7.95 -34.61
C ASP A 95 15.55 -9.21 -34.25
N MET A 96 14.84 -9.77 -35.21
CA MET A 96 14.01 -10.97 -35.09
C MET A 96 14.68 -12.22 -35.70
N THR A 97 15.97 -12.18 -35.99
CA THR A 97 16.72 -13.30 -36.61
C THR A 97 16.64 -14.55 -35.74
N GLU A 98 16.73 -14.40 -34.41
CA GLU A 98 16.61 -15.51 -33.47
C GLU A 98 15.22 -16.16 -33.55
N VAL A 99 14.15 -15.37 -33.57
CA VAL A 99 12.76 -15.84 -33.67
C VAL A 99 12.52 -16.58 -34.98
N LYS A 100 13.01 -16.03 -36.11
CA LYS A 100 12.92 -16.69 -37.41
C LYS A 100 13.60 -18.05 -37.41
N LYS A 101 14.83 -18.13 -36.90
CA LYS A 101 15.58 -19.37 -36.78
C LYS A 101 14.87 -20.41 -35.91
N GLN A 102 14.22 -19.98 -34.84
CA GLN A 102 13.47 -20.88 -33.95
C GLN A 102 12.14 -21.34 -34.57
N LEU A 103 11.50 -20.51 -35.38
CA LEU A 103 10.36 -20.93 -36.23
C LEU A 103 10.77 -22.00 -37.25
N GLU A 104 11.90 -21.79 -37.94
CA GLU A 104 12.41 -22.71 -38.97
C GLU A 104 12.80 -24.07 -38.38
N ASN A 105 13.39 -24.12 -37.20
CA ASN A 105 13.79 -25.36 -36.52
C ASN A 105 12.68 -25.99 -35.65
N GLY A 106 11.50 -25.37 -35.56
CA GLY A 106 10.34 -25.89 -34.85
C GLY A 106 10.40 -25.74 -33.31
N THR A 107 11.38 -25.02 -32.76
CA THR A 107 11.46 -24.77 -31.31
C THR A 107 10.57 -23.62 -30.83
N PHE A 108 10.08 -22.80 -31.76
CA PHE A 108 9.08 -21.76 -31.52
C PHE A 108 7.90 -21.96 -32.49
N SER A 109 6.67 -21.82 -31.97
CA SER A 109 5.46 -22.05 -32.78
C SER A 109 4.94 -20.75 -33.37
N ILE A 110 4.53 -20.80 -34.64
CA ILE A 110 3.82 -19.69 -35.29
C ILE A 110 2.54 -19.31 -34.52
N LYS A 111 1.89 -20.28 -33.86
CA LYS A 111 0.70 -20.03 -33.03
C LYS A 111 0.98 -19.13 -31.81
N ASP A 112 2.20 -19.17 -31.27
CA ASP A 112 2.59 -18.29 -30.17
C ASP A 112 2.78 -16.86 -30.66
N LEU A 113 3.33 -16.69 -31.86
CA LEU A 113 3.45 -15.39 -32.51
C LEU A 113 2.07 -14.82 -32.89
N ASP A 114 1.22 -15.63 -33.52
CA ASP A 114 -0.14 -15.23 -33.94
C ASP A 114 -0.95 -14.76 -32.73
N ARG A 115 -0.83 -15.43 -31.60
CA ARG A 115 -1.51 -15.06 -30.35
C ARG A 115 -1.08 -13.67 -29.85
N SER A 116 0.21 -13.33 -29.92
CA SER A 116 0.71 -12.00 -29.57
C SER A 116 0.21 -10.93 -30.55
N VAL A 117 0.24 -11.24 -31.85
CA VAL A 117 -0.26 -10.34 -32.90
C VAL A 117 -1.76 -10.09 -32.72
N GLU A 118 -2.55 -11.13 -32.48
CA GLU A 118 -3.99 -11.00 -32.19
C GLU A 118 -4.28 -10.07 -31.04
N ARG A 119 -3.54 -10.18 -29.93
CA ARG A 119 -3.71 -9.30 -28.75
C ARG A 119 -3.39 -7.84 -29.08
N ILE A 120 -2.33 -7.61 -29.83
CA ILE A 120 -1.97 -6.25 -30.27
C ILE A 120 -3.04 -5.68 -31.21
N LEU A 121 -3.53 -6.47 -32.16
CA LEU A 121 -4.60 -6.04 -33.06
C LEU A 121 -5.89 -5.74 -32.30
N ASN A 122 -6.27 -6.58 -31.35
CA ASN A 122 -7.42 -6.34 -30.48
C ASN A 122 -7.27 -5.05 -29.67
N LEU A 123 -6.08 -4.77 -29.11
CA LEU A 123 -5.79 -3.51 -28.44
C LEU A 123 -6.02 -2.31 -29.37
N ILE A 124 -5.48 -2.35 -30.59
CA ILE A 124 -5.63 -1.29 -31.59
C ILE A 124 -7.11 -1.06 -31.92
N LEU A 125 -7.86 -2.15 -32.16
CA LEU A 125 -9.29 -2.07 -32.45
C LEU A 125 -10.08 -1.49 -31.27
N ARG A 126 -9.85 -1.94 -30.05
CA ARG A 126 -10.51 -1.42 -28.83
C ARG A 126 -10.23 0.09 -28.64
N ILE A 127 -8.99 0.53 -28.86
CA ILE A 127 -8.64 1.97 -28.78
C ILE A 127 -9.34 2.76 -29.88
N ARG A 128 -9.31 2.26 -31.12
CA ARG A 128 -9.99 2.88 -32.26
C ARG A 128 -11.49 3.05 -31.98
N ASP A 129 -12.15 1.98 -31.56
CA ASP A 129 -13.59 1.98 -31.33
C ASP A 129 -13.98 2.85 -30.13
N SER A 130 -13.14 2.93 -29.11
CA SER A 130 -13.36 3.81 -27.95
C SER A 130 -13.30 5.30 -28.32
N ARG A 131 -12.56 5.66 -29.38
CA ARG A 131 -12.38 7.03 -29.90
C ARG A 131 -13.31 7.37 -31.05
N ALA A 132 -13.98 6.39 -31.65
CA ALA A 132 -14.84 6.59 -32.81
C ALA A 132 -15.94 7.62 -32.50
N GLY A 133 -16.01 8.67 -33.32
CA GLY A 133 -16.99 9.74 -33.19
C GLY A 133 -16.81 10.68 -31.99
N LYS A 134 -15.68 10.60 -31.28
CA LYS A 134 -15.37 11.48 -30.15
C LYS A 134 -14.31 12.51 -30.55
N GLU A 135 -14.66 13.78 -30.45
CA GLU A 135 -13.71 14.88 -30.48
C GLU A 135 -13.27 15.20 -29.06
N PHE A 136 -11.96 15.20 -28.83
CA PHE A 136 -11.38 15.59 -27.55
C PHE A 136 -10.86 17.01 -27.65
N THR A 137 -11.60 17.94 -27.05
CA THR A 137 -11.16 19.31 -26.87
C THR A 137 -10.93 19.56 -25.39
N TYR A 138 -9.83 20.20 -25.04
CA TYR A 138 -9.61 20.64 -23.66
C TYR A 138 -9.13 22.07 -23.65
N LYS A 139 -9.66 22.80 -22.67
CA LYS A 139 -9.18 24.13 -22.36
C LYS A 139 -8.10 24.03 -21.30
N ARG A 140 -7.00 24.72 -21.57
CA ARG A 140 -5.82 24.68 -20.69
C ARG A 140 -6.17 25.14 -19.27
N GLU A 141 -6.98 26.17 -19.15
CA GLU A 141 -7.44 26.77 -17.90
C GLU A 141 -8.23 25.76 -17.05
N GLU A 142 -9.11 24.99 -17.67
CA GLU A 142 -9.90 23.95 -16.99
C GLU A 142 -9.02 22.81 -16.47
N ILE A 143 -7.98 22.44 -17.22
CA ILE A 143 -7.01 21.43 -16.78
C ILE A 143 -6.21 21.96 -15.59
N CYS A 144 -5.68 23.18 -15.67
CA CYS A 144 -4.94 23.80 -14.59
C CYS A 144 -5.76 23.88 -13.29
N GLU A 145 -7.04 24.24 -13.39
CA GLU A 145 -7.95 24.30 -12.26
C GLU A 145 -8.21 22.89 -11.65
N LYS A 146 -8.45 21.89 -12.49
CA LYS A 146 -8.56 20.50 -12.02
C LYS A 146 -7.29 20.03 -11.32
N MET A 147 -6.11 20.33 -11.87
CA MET A 147 -4.83 20.00 -11.26
C MET A 147 -4.69 20.65 -9.88
N ARG A 148 -4.99 21.95 -9.74
CA ARG A 148 -4.96 22.66 -8.44
C ARG A 148 -5.82 21.95 -7.38
N ARG A 149 -7.06 21.60 -7.74
CA ARG A 149 -7.96 20.86 -6.84
C ARG A 149 -7.45 19.46 -6.49
N CYS A 150 -6.91 18.72 -7.47
CA CYS A 150 -6.32 17.42 -7.22
C CYS A 150 -5.10 17.50 -6.27
N ILE A 151 -4.25 18.52 -6.47
CA ILE A 151 -3.08 18.74 -5.60
C ILE A 151 -3.54 19.04 -4.16
N ALA A 152 -4.51 19.92 -3.97
CA ALA A 152 -5.03 20.21 -2.64
C ALA A 152 -5.68 18.98 -1.99
N ALA A 153 -6.49 18.23 -2.75
CA ALA A 153 -7.14 17.01 -2.28
C ALA A 153 -6.15 15.88 -1.89
N GLY A 154 -4.95 15.88 -2.49
CA GLY A 154 -3.88 14.92 -2.20
C GLY A 154 -2.80 15.44 -1.23
N SER A 155 -2.79 16.74 -0.91
CA SER A 155 -1.86 17.33 0.05
C SER A 155 -2.28 17.02 1.49
N ILE A 156 -1.29 16.91 2.38
CA ILE A 156 -1.50 16.42 3.74
C ILE A 156 -0.97 17.41 4.75
N LEU A 157 -1.83 17.85 5.66
CA LEU A 157 -1.44 18.66 6.80
C LEU A 157 -0.93 17.72 7.91
N LEU A 158 0.39 17.71 8.12
CA LEU A 158 1.03 16.83 9.10
C LEU A 158 1.08 17.44 10.52
N LYS A 159 1.16 18.76 10.59
CA LYS A 159 1.22 19.50 11.87
C LYS A 159 0.56 20.86 11.70
N ASN A 160 -0.18 21.33 12.72
CA ASN A 160 -0.80 22.66 12.72
C ASN A 160 -1.05 23.16 14.14
N GLU A 161 0.01 23.40 14.90
CA GLU A 161 -0.05 23.88 16.28
C GLU A 161 -0.50 25.34 16.33
N GLY A 162 -1.40 25.63 17.27
CA GLY A 162 -1.93 26.99 17.44
C GLY A 162 -2.67 27.58 16.24
N GLY A 163 -3.12 26.72 15.29
CA GLY A 163 -3.80 27.18 14.07
C GLY A 163 -2.89 28.03 13.19
N GLY A 164 -1.65 27.60 12.94
CA GLY A 164 -0.68 28.29 12.12
C GLY A 164 -1.13 28.44 10.65
N LEU A 165 -1.86 27.46 10.16
CA LEU A 165 -2.50 27.45 8.84
C LEU A 165 -4.03 27.36 8.98
N PRO A 166 -4.81 27.97 8.07
CA PRO A 166 -4.35 28.85 7.00
C PRO A 166 -3.84 30.20 7.53
N LEU A 167 -2.94 30.82 6.79
CA LEU A 167 -2.41 32.15 7.07
C LEU A 167 -3.50 33.20 6.87
N LYS A 168 -3.40 34.32 7.58
CA LYS A 168 -4.23 35.50 7.29
C LYS A 168 -3.86 36.05 5.92
N GLN A 169 -4.86 36.54 5.19
CA GLN A 169 -4.66 37.23 3.92
C GLN A 169 -4.17 38.68 4.09
N SER A 170 -3.42 38.94 5.19
CA SER A 170 -2.81 40.22 5.50
C SER A 170 -1.59 39.97 6.41
N GLY A 171 -0.61 40.88 6.40
CA GLY A 171 0.59 40.78 7.20
C GLY A 171 1.85 40.54 6.36
N ARG A 172 2.91 40.06 6.98
CA ARG A 172 4.24 39.93 6.35
C ARG A 172 4.70 38.50 6.39
N VAL A 173 4.92 37.90 5.21
CA VAL A 173 5.36 36.51 5.05
C VAL A 173 6.71 36.50 4.38
N THR A 174 7.70 35.85 4.99
CA THR A 174 9.01 35.63 4.38
C THR A 174 9.19 34.18 3.99
N PHE A 175 9.73 33.97 2.79
CA PHE A 175 10.01 32.65 2.23
C PHE A 175 11.49 32.32 2.34
N TYR A 176 11.77 31.07 2.72
CA TYR A 176 13.11 30.51 2.85
C TYR A 176 13.25 29.22 2.04
N GLY A 177 14.51 28.90 1.72
CA GLY A 177 14.86 27.74 0.92
C GLY A 177 14.72 27.97 -0.58
N LYS A 178 15.70 27.55 -1.36
CA LYS A 178 15.69 27.73 -2.83
C LYS A 178 14.44 27.12 -3.48
N ARG A 179 13.83 26.11 -2.83
CA ARG A 179 12.64 25.43 -3.32
C ARG A 179 11.38 26.30 -3.26
N SER A 180 11.34 27.35 -2.47
CA SER A 180 10.25 28.32 -2.51
C SER A 180 10.13 29.01 -3.86
N LYS A 181 11.26 29.22 -4.57
CA LYS A 181 11.32 29.81 -5.91
C LYS A 181 11.51 28.78 -7.05
N LYS A 182 11.80 27.51 -6.71
CA LYS A 182 12.01 26.45 -7.71
C LYS A 182 11.46 25.13 -7.19
N PHE A 183 10.17 24.94 -7.32
CA PHE A 183 9.51 23.70 -6.94
C PHE A 183 10.06 22.51 -7.71
N MET A 184 10.06 21.34 -7.05
CA MET A 184 10.24 20.06 -7.72
C MET A 184 8.89 19.60 -8.25
N GLU A 185 8.66 19.82 -9.56
CA GLU A 185 7.38 19.54 -10.21
C GLU A 185 7.24 18.08 -10.65
N CYS A 186 8.36 17.43 -10.97
CA CYS A 186 8.41 16.04 -11.41
C CYS A 186 9.74 15.40 -10.98
N GLY A 187 9.84 14.08 -11.15
CA GLY A 187 11.10 13.34 -10.96
C GLY A 187 12.02 13.45 -12.17
N THR A 188 13.02 12.57 -12.24
CA THR A 188 13.98 12.44 -13.34
C THR A 188 13.73 11.14 -14.13
N GLY A 189 14.43 10.96 -15.26
CA GLY A 189 14.27 9.78 -16.11
C GLY A 189 12.90 9.76 -16.80
N SER A 190 12.22 8.62 -16.81
CA SER A 190 10.89 8.47 -17.42
C SER A 190 9.78 9.24 -16.68
N THR A 191 10.04 9.70 -15.46
CA THR A 191 9.12 10.54 -14.67
C THR A 191 9.29 12.03 -14.93
N ALA A 192 10.24 12.43 -15.79
CA ALA A 192 10.43 13.82 -16.19
C ALA A 192 9.31 14.24 -17.14
N VAL A 193 8.66 15.36 -16.83
CA VAL A 193 7.59 15.92 -17.65
C VAL A 193 8.01 17.32 -18.10
N ILE A 194 8.01 17.54 -19.41
CA ILE A 194 8.25 18.85 -20.00
C ILE A 194 6.90 19.55 -20.16
N THR A 195 6.63 20.54 -19.30
CA THR A 195 5.44 21.36 -19.37
C THR A 195 5.81 22.77 -19.84
N GLY A 196 4.92 23.45 -20.54
CA GLY A 196 5.10 24.89 -20.84
C GLY A 196 4.57 25.79 -19.71
N ILE A 197 4.29 25.23 -18.53
CA ILE A 197 3.81 25.93 -17.33
C ILE A 197 4.69 25.51 -16.16
N HIS A 198 5.14 26.49 -15.40
CA HIS A 198 5.88 26.31 -14.17
C HIS A 198 5.28 27.22 -13.11
N SER A 199 5.22 26.75 -11.87
CA SER A 199 4.79 27.58 -10.75
C SER A 199 5.66 27.30 -9.52
N ASN A 200 5.86 28.34 -8.73
CA ASN A 200 6.49 28.23 -7.43
C ASN A 200 5.64 28.99 -6.39
N VAL A 201 5.81 28.64 -5.11
CA VAL A 201 4.96 29.18 -4.06
C VAL A 201 5.24 30.66 -3.79
N PHE A 202 6.50 31.10 -3.96
CA PHE A 202 6.88 32.49 -3.72
C PHE A 202 6.12 33.44 -4.65
N GLU A 203 6.21 33.23 -5.96
CA GLU A 203 5.54 34.07 -6.98
C GLU A 203 4.01 33.88 -6.93
N ALA A 204 3.53 32.67 -6.68
CA ALA A 204 2.09 32.42 -6.57
C ALA A 204 1.42 33.17 -5.42
N CYS A 205 2.18 33.53 -4.38
CA CYS A 205 1.66 34.33 -3.26
C CYS A 205 1.53 35.82 -3.56
N GLU A 206 2.15 36.34 -4.62
CA GLU A 206 2.07 37.77 -5.01
C GLU A 206 0.64 38.22 -5.38
N LYS A 207 -0.25 37.26 -5.66
CA LYS A 207 -1.68 37.57 -5.90
C LYS A 207 -2.40 38.11 -4.65
N TYR A 208 -1.89 37.85 -3.44
CA TYR A 208 -2.49 38.30 -2.18
C TYR A 208 -1.99 39.70 -1.83
N ARG A 209 -2.70 40.74 -2.35
CA ARG A 209 -2.25 42.15 -2.35
C ARG A 209 -2.04 42.76 -0.98
N ASP A 210 -2.75 42.27 0.05
CA ASP A 210 -2.65 42.76 1.42
C ASP A 210 -1.57 42.03 2.23
N VAL A 211 -0.82 41.13 1.60
CA VAL A 211 0.30 40.39 2.19
C VAL A 211 1.60 40.94 1.61
N VAL A 212 2.51 41.34 2.49
CA VAL A 212 3.85 41.74 2.09
C VAL A 212 4.71 40.47 1.99
N ILE A 213 5.12 40.12 0.78
CA ILE A 213 5.93 38.93 0.49
C ILE A 213 7.40 39.33 0.40
N SER A 214 8.25 38.63 1.16
CA SER A 214 9.69 38.81 1.12
C SER A 214 10.43 37.47 0.99
N TYR A 215 11.72 37.52 0.67
CA TYR A 215 12.57 36.35 0.59
C TYR A 215 13.78 36.52 1.48
N GLU A 216 13.95 35.59 2.47
CA GLU A 216 15.06 35.59 3.43
C GLU A 216 15.19 36.88 4.28
N ASP A 217 14.07 37.54 4.54
CA ASP A 217 13.98 38.73 5.39
C ASP A 217 13.13 38.41 6.66
N MET A 218 13.80 37.87 7.67
CA MET A 218 13.16 37.47 8.92
C MET A 218 12.83 38.66 9.83
N ASP A 219 13.57 39.75 9.74
CA ASP A 219 13.42 40.90 10.63
C ASP A 219 12.14 41.68 10.35
N ASN A 220 11.63 41.60 9.14
CA ASN A 220 10.42 42.28 8.68
C ASN A 220 9.26 41.30 8.42
N ALA A 221 9.20 40.18 9.13
CA ALA A 221 8.18 39.16 8.90
C ALA A 221 7.40 38.78 10.18
N ASP A 222 6.17 38.33 9.99
CA ASP A 222 5.31 37.75 11.02
C ASP A 222 5.27 36.22 10.91
N VAL A 223 5.47 35.73 9.68
CA VAL A 223 5.44 34.30 9.34
C VAL A 223 6.65 33.95 8.47
N LEU A 224 7.27 32.81 8.75
CA LEU A 224 8.32 32.22 7.93
C LEU A 224 7.78 30.93 7.28
N VAL A 225 7.86 30.83 5.96
CA VAL A 225 7.56 29.64 5.17
C VAL A 225 8.83 29.08 4.60
N TYR A 226 9.21 27.87 4.98
CA TYR A 226 10.40 27.19 4.45
C TYR A 226 10.00 26.02 3.56
N THR A 227 10.42 26.03 2.29
CA THR A 227 10.17 24.92 1.37
C THR A 227 11.41 24.03 1.26
N VAL A 228 11.23 22.74 1.55
CA VAL A 228 12.30 21.73 1.46
C VAL A 228 11.95 20.64 0.47
N THR A 229 12.97 19.98 -0.07
CA THR A 229 12.81 18.78 -0.88
C THR A 229 13.84 17.71 -0.48
N ALA A 230 13.58 16.49 -0.90
CA ALA A 230 14.54 15.40 -0.85
C ALA A 230 14.81 14.91 -2.28
N PRO A 231 16.01 14.41 -2.58
CA PRO A 231 16.33 13.85 -3.89
C PRO A 231 15.30 12.82 -4.31
N ALA A 232 14.82 12.93 -5.54
CA ALA A 232 13.89 11.99 -6.14
C ALA A 232 14.16 11.86 -7.64
N GLY A 233 14.16 10.64 -8.12
CA GLY A 233 14.40 10.38 -9.52
C GLY A 233 14.47 8.91 -9.85
N GLU A 234 14.28 8.60 -11.10
CA GLU A 234 14.45 7.27 -11.63
C GLU A 234 15.94 6.92 -11.71
N ASN A 235 16.30 5.66 -11.50
CA ASN A 235 17.65 5.11 -11.52
C ASN A 235 18.58 5.62 -10.41
N ALA A 236 18.07 6.30 -9.40
CA ALA A 236 18.86 6.81 -8.28
C ALA A 236 18.14 6.54 -6.96
N ASP A 237 18.64 5.57 -6.20
CA ASP A 237 18.16 5.32 -4.85
C ASP A 237 18.66 6.41 -3.90
N ARG A 238 17.84 6.77 -2.93
CA ARG A 238 18.24 7.66 -1.85
C ARG A 238 19.14 6.89 -0.88
N ALA A 239 20.31 7.47 -0.56
CA ALA A 239 21.23 6.89 0.40
C ALA A 239 20.73 6.99 1.86
N ASP A 240 19.87 7.99 2.12
CA ASP A 240 19.32 8.32 3.44
C ASP A 240 17.91 8.90 3.30
N MET A 241 17.30 9.23 4.42
CA MET A 241 16.01 9.93 4.47
C MET A 241 16.14 11.45 4.59
N ASP A 242 17.34 11.99 4.45
CA ASP A 242 17.56 13.42 4.62
C ASP A 242 16.96 14.26 3.48
N ILE A 243 16.69 15.50 3.80
CA ILE A 243 16.39 16.56 2.83
C ILE A 243 17.67 16.96 2.08
N GLU A 244 17.56 17.85 1.06
CA GLU A 244 18.73 18.34 0.33
C GLU A 244 19.84 18.82 1.26
N LYS A 245 21.10 18.49 0.91
CA LYS A 245 22.28 18.73 1.74
C LYS A 245 22.41 20.18 2.24
N GLU A 246 22.04 21.14 1.40
CA GLU A 246 22.09 22.56 1.73
C GLU A 246 21.15 22.92 2.90
N ASP A 247 20.02 22.25 2.99
CA ASP A 247 18.97 22.52 3.98
C ASP A 247 19.14 21.72 5.28
N ARG A 248 19.92 20.65 5.30
CA ARG A 248 20.09 19.78 6.49
C ARG A 248 20.49 20.53 7.75
N GLN A 249 21.44 21.46 7.64
CA GLN A 249 21.88 22.28 8.76
C GLN A 249 21.17 23.65 8.81
N ARG A 250 20.77 24.16 7.67
CA ARG A 250 20.16 25.48 7.54
C ARG A 250 18.75 25.52 8.11
N LEU A 251 17.91 24.55 7.74
CA LEU A 251 16.52 24.49 8.17
C LEU A 251 16.34 24.53 9.70
N PRO A 252 16.94 23.61 10.50
CA PRO A 252 16.74 23.64 11.94
C PRO A 252 17.23 24.94 12.58
N ARG A 253 18.32 25.53 12.07
CA ARG A 253 18.85 26.79 12.58
C ARG A 253 17.92 27.97 12.26
N VAL A 254 17.40 28.04 11.03
CA VAL A 254 16.48 29.11 10.59
C VAL A 254 15.17 29.02 11.36
N LEU A 255 14.57 27.83 11.46
CA LEU A 255 13.33 27.64 12.22
C LEU A 255 13.51 27.99 13.71
N LYS A 256 14.61 27.57 14.33
CA LYS A 256 14.90 27.92 15.73
C LYS A 256 15.00 29.43 15.91
N LEU A 257 15.73 30.12 15.06
CA LEU A 257 15.87 31.58 15.11
C LEU A 257 14.54 32.29 14.88
N ALA A 258 13.71 31.81 13.95
CA ALA A 258 12.37 32.35 13.73
C ALA A 258 11.48 32.23 14.98
N LYS A 259 11.52 31.09 15.67
CA LYS A 259 10.84 30.89 16.96
C LYS A 259 11.34 31.85 18.03
N GLU A 260 12.65 32.04 18.15
CA GLU A 260 13.25 32.98 19.11
C GLU A 260 12.81 34.44 18.85
N LYS A 261 12.54 34.79 17.59
CA LYS A 261 11.99 36.10 17.18
C LYS A 261 10.45 36.17 17.27
N GLY A 262 9.78 35.09 17.64
CA GLY A 262 8.31 35.04 17.78
C GLY A 262 7.55 34.89 16.46
N LEU A 263 8.23 34.52 15.36
CA LEU A 263 7.55 34.27 14.09
C LEU A 263 6.81 32.94 14.14
N LYS A 264 5.68 32.85 13.45
CA LYS A 264 5.06 31.57 13.08
C LYS A 264 5.91 30.88 12.00
N THR A 265 6.05 29.57 12.12
CA THR A 265 6.90 28.79 11.22
C THR A 265 6.10 27.74 10.50
N VAL A 266 6.20 27.71 9.17
CA VAL A 266 5.54 26.76 8.29
C VAL A 266 6.61 26.05 7.44
N VAL A 267 6.56 24.73 7.38
CA VAL A 267 7.41 23.93 6.49
C VAL A 267 6.56 23.32 5.39
N LEU A 268 6.92 23.59 4.14
CA LEU A 268 6.36 22.92 2.96
C LEU A 268 7.27 21.77 2.55
N LEU A 269 6.74 20.56 2.59
CA LEU A 269 7.42 19.35 2.13
C LEU A 269 7.08 19.08 0.66
N ASN A 270 7.98 19.44 -0.24
CA ASN A 270 7.92 19.11 -1.66
C ASN A 270 8.81 17.89 -1.92
N VAL A 271 8.37 16.71 -1.47
CA VAL A 271 9.18 15.48 -1.37
C VAL A 271 8.46 14.29 -2.01
N ALA A 272 9.22 13.32 -2.51
CA ALA A 272 8.66 12.09 -3.09
C ALA A 272 8.18 11.06 -2.04
N GLY A 273 8.61 11.20 -0.80
CA GLY A 273 8.30 10.26 0.28
C GLY A 273 8.83 10.74 1.64
N PRO A 274 8.92 9.86 2.63
CA PRO A 274 9.34 10.21 3.98
C PRO A 274 10.71 10.89 4.04
N VAL A 275 10.87 11.82 4.97
CA VAL A 275 12.13 12.49 5.30
C VAL A 275 12.36 12.48 6.80
N ASP A 276 13.65 12.51 7.22
CA ASP A 276 14.02 12.63 8.63
C ASP A 276 13.70 14.03 9.15
N MET A 277 12.83 14.11 10.15
CA MET A 277 12.34 15.36 10.73
C MET A 277 12.86 15.62 12.15
N ARG A 278 13.59 14.67 12.73
CA ARG A 278 13.99 14.67 14.15
C ARG A 278 14.74 15.93 14.58
N THR A 279 15.48 16.56 13.69
CA THR A 279 16.32 17.74 14.02
C THR A 279 15.55 19.06 13.98
N TRP A 280 14.42 19.15 13.28
CA TRP A 280 13.74 20.42 12.98
C TRP A 280 12.24 20.44 13.24
N GLU A 281 11.56 19.29 13.25
CA GLU A 281 10.09 19.19 13.37
C GLU A 281 9.55 19.99 14.59
N LYS A 282 10.22 19.91 15.73
CA LYS A 282 9.86 20.61 16.97
C LYS A 282 9.86 22.14 16.87
N TYR A 283 10.52 22.69 15.84
CA TYR A 283 10.56 24.14 15.60
C TYR A 283 9.54 24.60 14.56
N ALA A 284 8.85 23.69 13.87
CA ALA A 284 7.79 24.01 12.94
C ALA A 284 6.43 24.05 13.66
N ASP A 285 5.67 25.15 13.50
CA ASP A 285 4.29 25.23 13.98
C ASP A 285 3.33 24.48 13.08
N SER A 286 3.60 24.54 11.75
CA SER A 286 2.82 23.83 10.76
C SER A 286 3.72 23.13 9.74
N ILE A 287 3.29 21.95 9.29
CA ILE A 287 3.96 21.15 8.26
C ILE A 287 2.92 20.70 7.25
N LEU A 288 3.09 21.13 6.00
CA LEU A 288 2.22 20.78 4.89
C LEU A 288 3.02 19.97 3.86
N CYS A 289 2.64 18.70 3.66
CA CYS A 289 3.23 17.82 2.66
C CYS A 289 2.42 17.89 1.37
N ILE A 290 3.06 18.32 0.29
CA ILE A 290 2.46 18.45 -1.04
C ILE A 290 3.00 17.43 -2.04
N PHE A 291 3.87 16.54 -1.60
CA PHE A 291 4.59 15.56 -2.42
C PHE A 291 5.28 16.20 -3.65
N ILE A 292 5.19 15.55 -4.81
CA ILE A 292 5.64 16.09 -6.11
C ILE A 292 4.39 16.45 -6.91
N PRO A 293 4.00 17.73 -6.90
CA PRO A 293 2.63 18.14 -7.27
C PRO A 293 2.43 18.45 -8.75
N GLY A 294 3.47 18.41 -9.58
CA GLY A 294 3.37 18.87 -10.97
C GLY A 294 3.44 20.40 -11.12
N CYS A 295 3.18 20.87 -12.32
CA CYS A 295 3.41 22.26 -12.72
C CYS A 295 2.53 23.30 -12.00
N MET A 296 1.37 22.89 -11.45
CA MET A 296 0.48 23.79 -10.68
C MET A 296 0.76 23.77 -9.16
N GLY A 297 1.84 23.09 -8.74
CA GLY A 297 2.16 22.87 -7.33
C GLY A 297 2.34 24.15 -6.52
N GLY A 298 3.03 25.15 -7.07
CA GLY A 298 3.23 26.45 -6.41
C GLY A 298 1.93 27.20 -6.17
N VAL A 299 1.04 27.20 -7.18
CA VAL A 299 -0.28 27.87 -7.07
C VAL A 299 -1.14 27.16 -6.05
N ALA A 300 -1.23 25.82 -6.09
CA ALA A 300 -2.01 25.04 -5.13
C ALA A 300 -1.47 25.18 -3.69
N ALA A 301 -0.14 25.27 -3.54
CA ALA A 301 0.48 25.52 -2.23
C ALA A 301 0.08 26.90 -1.69
N ALA A 302 0.11 27.94 -2.52
CA ALA A 302 -0.34 29.28 -2.13
C ALA A 302 -1.82 29.30 -1.73
N ASP A 303 -2.69 28.64 -2.50
CA ASP A 303 -4.11 28.50 -2.18
C ASP A 303 -4.33 27.85 -0.81
N MET A 304 -3.60 26.79 -0.50
CA MET A 304 -3.68 26.14 0.79
C MET A 304 -3.08 27.00 1.91
N LEU A 305 -1.95 27.67 1.68
CA LEU A 305 -1.36 28.56 2.69
C LEU A 305 -2.34 29.63 3.13
N PHE A 306 -3.13 30.20 2.22
CA PHE A 306 -4.05 31.31 2.52
C PHE A 306 -5.53 30.91 2.60
N GLY A 307 -5.83 29.61 2.60
CA GLY A 307 -7.17 29.08 2.86
C GLY A 307 -8.15 29.17 1.70
N GLU A 308 -7.71 29.46 0.46
CA GLU A 308 -8.55 29.34 -0.74
C GLU A 308 -8.82 27.87 -1.10
N ALA A 309 -7.93 26.99 -0.67
CA ALA A 309 -8.09 25.54 -0.70
C ALA A 309 -7.66 24.94 0.66
N TYR A 310 -8.08 23.73 0.93
CA TYR A 310 -7.66 23.00 2.13
C TYR A 310 -6.96 21.68 1.77
N PRO A 311 -5.97 21.25 2.56
CA PRO A 311 -5.34 19.93 2.40
C PRO A 311 -6.35 18.84 2.78
N GLY A 312 -6.68 17.97 1.83
CA GLY A 312 -7.72 16.95 2.00
C GLY A 312 -7.19 15.53 1.96
N GLY A 313 -5.87 15.34 1.95
CA GLY A 313 -5.21 14.04 1.84
C GLY A 313 -4.91 13.38 3.18
N LYS A 314 -4.68 12.07 3.13
CA LYS A 314 -4.14 11.23 4.22
C LYS A 314 -2.87 10.54 3.75
N LEU A 315 -1.93 10.27 4.66
CA LEU A 315 -0.66 9.63 4.32
C LEU A 315 -0.88 8.22 3.72
N PRO A 316 -0.48 8.00 2.47
CA PRO A 316 -0.58 6.69 1.83
C PRO A 316 0.54 5.73 2.27
N VAL A 317 1.49 6.23 3.06
CA VAL A 317 2.63 5.50 3.63
C VAL A 317 2.89 5.97 5.05
N THR A 318 3.46 5.12 5.88
CA THR A 318 3.97 5.52 7.20
C THR A 318 5.22 6.37 7.04
N PHE A 319 5.34 7.47 7.79
CA PHE A 319 6.58 8.23 7.91
C PHE A 319 7.36 7.71 9.12
N PRO A 320 8.43 6.93 8.93
CA PRO A 320 9.25 6.45 10.05
C PRO A 320 10.08 7.60 10.62
N LYS A 321 10.57 7.44 11.85
CA LYS A 321 11.51 8.39 12.45
C LYS A 321 12.90 8.29 11.83
N ARG A 322 13.33 7.08 11.46
CA ARG A 322 14.67 6.79 10.92
C ARG A 322 14.60 5.77 9.79
N LEU A 323 15.59 5.79 8.93
CA LEU A 323 15.74 4.78 7.86
C LEU A 323 15.86 3.37 8.43
N GLU A 324 16.60 3.22 9.53
CA GLU A 324 16.85 1.95 10.22
C GLU A 324 15.57 1.32 10.80
N ASP A 325 14.53 2.11 11.01
CA ASP A 325 13.23 1.63 11.49
C ASP A 325 12.41 0.96 10.39
N THR A 326 12.78 1.15 9.11
CA THR A 326 12.04 0.57 7.98
C THR A 326 12.15 -0.95 7.94
N PRO A 327 11.10 -1.68 7.52
CA PRO A 327 11.12 -3.14 7.52
C PRO A 327 12.14 -3.74 6.56
N CYS A 328 12.47 -3.04 5.48
CA CYS A 328 13.42 -3.51 4.47
C CYS A 328 14.89 -3.13 4.75
N TYR A 329 15.19 -2.34 5.79
CA TYR A 329 16.52 -1.78 6.02
C TYR A 329 17.65 -2.81 6.02
N PRO A 330 17.54 -3.98 6.70
CA PRO A 330 18.64 -4.96 6.69
C PRO A 330 18.78 -5.69 5.35
N ASN A 331 17.77 -5.66 4.49
CA ASN A 331 17.72 -6.42 3.24
C ASN A 331 18.03 -5.58 1.99
N PHE A 332 17.92 -4.26 2.08
CA PHE A 332 18.16 -3.35 0.96
C PHE A 332 19.50 -2.61 1.14
N PRO A 333 20.33 -2.45 0.10
CA PRO A 333 20.10 -2.73 -1.33
C PRO A 333 20.39 -4.17 -1.77
N GLY A 334 20.66 -5.10 -0.85
CA GLY A 334 20.98 -6.48 -1.14
C GLY A 334 22.48 -6.73 -1.38
N GLU A 335 22.82 -7.97 -1.70
CA GLU A 335 24.19 -8.43 -1.93
C GLU A 335 24.26 -9.28 -3.23
N GLY A 336 25.27 -9.05 -4.06
CA GLY A 336 25.50 -9.83 -5.27
C GLY A 336 24.32 -9.84 -6.26
N ASN A 337 23.59 -8.76 -6.40
CA ASN A 337 22.33 -8.61 -7.15
C ASN A 337 21.11 -9.33 -6.55
N HIS A 338 21.21 -9.96 -5.38
CA HIS A 338 20.10 -10.56 -4.69
C HIS A 338 19.50 -9.60 -3.66
N VAL A 339 18.17 -9.41 -3.71
CA VAL A 339 17.42 -8.60 -2.76
C VAL A 339 16.34 -9.47 -2.11
N TYR A 340 16.45 -9.67 -0.81
CA TYR A 340 15.53 -10.51 -0.06
C TYR A 340 14.42 -9.66 0.58
N TYR A 341 13.17 -9.95 0.26
CA TYR A 341 12.00 -9.31 0.88
C TYR A 341 11.64 -10.06 2.17
N GLY A 342 12.59 -10.03 3.12
CA GLY A 342 12.49 -10.79 4.38
C GLY A 342 11.37 -10.32 5.30
N GLU A 343 10.85 -9.10 5.09
CA GLU A 343 9.67 -8.57 5.77
C GLU A 343 8.38 -9.31 5.40
N GLY A 344 8.35 -10.04 4.29
CA GLY A 344 7.18 -10.79 3.83
C GLY A 344 5.96 -9.89 3.66
N ILE A 345 4.84 -10.22 4.34
CA ILE A 345 3.61 -9.40 4.32
C ILE A 345 3.67 -8.19 5.26
N PHE A 346 4.71 -8.08 6.10
CA PHE A 346 4.83 -7.01 7.09
C PHE A 346 5.47 -5.76 6.51
N VAL A 347 4.80 -5.12 5.57
CA VAL A 347 5.21 -3.86 4.94
C VAL A 347 4.49 -2.66 5.58
N GLY A 348 5.15 -1.50 5.61
CA GLY A 348 4.56 -0.25 6.12
C GLY A 348 4.01 -0.40 7.53
N TYR A 349 2.80 0.14 7.80
CA TYR A 349 2.17 0.13 9.12
C TYR A 349 2.01 -1.28 9.71
N ARG A 350 1.83 -2.31 8.88
CA ARG A 350 1.74 -3.71 9.31
C ARG A 350 2.98 -4.15 10.09
N SER A 351 4.15 -3.68 9.65
CA SER A 351 5.43 -3.97 10.31
C SER A 351 5.63 -3.13 11.57
N TYR A 352 5.43 -1.82 11.48
CA TYR A 352 5.67 -0.92 12.62
C TYR A 352 4.79 -1.28 13.82
N GLU A 353 3.52 -1.58 13.59
CA GLU A 353 2.60 -2.01 14.64
C GLU A 353 2.99 -3.37 15.23
N LYS A 354 3.31 -4.36 14.40
CA LYS A 354 3.72 -5.70 14.84
C LYS A 354 5.01 -5.67 15.67
N ARG A 355 5.96 -4.84 15.27
CA ARG A 355 7.26 -4.65 15.94
C ARG A 355 7.19 -3.63 17.08
N LYS A 356 6.06 -2.92 17.24
CA LYS A 356 5.88 -1.83 18.22
C LYS A 356 6.93 -0.72 18.07
N VAL A 357 7.23 -0.35 16.82
CA VAL A 357 8.17 0.73 16.50
C VAL A 357 7.40 2.03 16.38
N GLU A 358 7.84 3.04 17.12
CA GLU A 358 7.28 4.38 17.02
C GLU A 358 7.61 5.03 15.68
N VAL A 359 6.62 5.70 15.10
CA VAL A 359 6.74 6.39 13.81
C VAL A 359 6.63 7.90 13.96
N GLN A 360 7.06 8.66 12.97
CA GLN A 360 6.89 10.12 12.95
C GLN A 360 5.45 10.49 12.68
N TYR A 361 4.85 9.86 11.63
CA TYR A 361 3.42 9.96 11.31
C TYR A 361 2.92 8.60 10.84
N PRO A 362 1.78 8.12 11.35
CA PRO A 362 1.25 6.82 10.97
C PRO A 362 0.64 6.83 9.56
N PHE A 363 0.48 5.66 8.97
CA PHE A 363 -0.31 5.47 7.75
C PHE A 363 -1.74 5.98 7.96
N GLY A 364 -2.29 6.64 6.95
CA GLY A 364 -3.66 7.19 7.02
C GLY A 364 -3.77 8.51 7.76
N TYR A 365 -2.70 9.04 8.37
CA TYR A 365 -2.71 10.29 9.12
C TYR A 365 -2.81 11.53 8.23
N GLY A 366 -3.51 12.54 8.72
CA GLY A 366 -3.60 13.86 8.12
C GLY A 366 -4.61 14.71 8.86
N LEU A 367 -4.26 15.98 9.11
CA LEU A 367 -5.11 16.97 9.75
C LEU A 367 -5.92 17.76 8.71
N SER A 368 -6.90 18.51 9.18
CA SER A 368 -7.68 19.46 8.41
C SER A 368 -7.60 20.87 9.02
N TYR A 369 -8.01 21.89 8.29
CA TYR A 369 -8.21 23.25 8.83
C TYR A 369 -9.47 23.36 9.68
N THR A 370 -10.32 22.35 9.63
CA THR A 370 -11.54 22.23 10.46
C THR A 370 -11.45 21.03 11.38
N LYS A 371 -12.48 20.79 12.17
CA LYS A 371 -12.57 19.65 13.09
C LYS A 371 -13.76 18.78 12.71
N PHE A 372 -13.58 17.48 12.86
CA PHE A 372 -14.63 16.51 12.63
C PHE A 372 -14.94 15.74 13.90
N GLU A 373 -16.20 15.48 14.11
CA GLU A 373 -16.70 14.49 15.06
C GLU A 373 -17.19 13.29 14.25
N ILE A 374 -16.71 12.11 14.65
CA ILE A 374 -17.06 10.86 13.97
C ILE A 374 -17.70 9.93 15.00
N SER A 375 -18.83 9.35 14.63
CA SER A 375 -19.52 8.40 15.48
C SER A 375 -20.00 7.20 14.68
N CYS A 376 -19.95 6.03 15.32
CA CYS A 376 -20.45 4.78 14.76
C CYS A 376 -21.43 4.15 15.75
N ARG A 377 -22.62 3.79 15.25
CA ARG A 377 -23.68 3.21 16.08
C ARG A 377 -23.71 1.68 16.02
N GLU A 378 -22.88 1.09 15.18
CA GLU A 378 -22.75 -0.36 15.02
C GLU A 378 -22.20 -0.97 16.31
N LYS A 379 -22.85 -2.04 16.79
CA LYS A 379 -22.42 -2.75 18.02
C LYS A 379 -21.76 -4.08 17.72
N GLU A 380 -22.33 -4.84 16.82
CA GLU A 380 -21.86 -6.15 16.40
C GLU A 380 -22.34 -6.41 14.97
N ARG A 381 -21.52 -7.11 14.19
CA ARG A 381 -21.86 -7.48 12.81
C ARG A 381 -21.64 -8.97 12.56
N ILE A 382 -22.49 -9.51 11.71
CA ILE A 382 -22.34 -10.87 11.18
C ILE A 382 -22.22 -10.74 9.66
N PHE A 383 -21.18 -11.34 9.08
CA PHE A 383 -20.97 -11.37 7.64
C PHE A 383 -21.09 -12.81 7.13
N ARG A 384 -22.15 -13.09 6.37
CA ARG A 384 -22.43 -14.41 5.78
C ARG A 384 -21.86 -14.46 4.37
N VAL A 385 -20.61 -14.88 4.25
CA VAL A 385 -19.83 -14.79 3.00
C VAL A 385 -20.30 -15.74 1.89
N LEU A 386 -21.22 -16.66 2.17
CA LEU A 386 -21.89 -17.47 1.16
C LEU A 386 -23.12 -16.77 0.55
N GLU A 387 -23.66 -15.78 1.25
CA GLU A 387 -24.88 -15.05 0.87
C GLU A 387 -24.55 -13.63 0.42
N GLU A 388 -23.47 -13.05 0.94
CA GLU A 388 -23.11 -11.65 0.79
C GLU A 388 -21.68 -11.52 0.24
N ASP A 389 -21.47 -10.64 -0.74
CA ASP A 389 -20.14 -10.32 -1.27
C ASP A 389 -19.48 -9.13 -0.56
N THR A 390 -20.30 -8.29 0.07
CA THR A 390 -19.87 -7.06 0.74
C THR A 390 -20.54 -6.89 2.10
N LEU A 391 -19.83 -6.22 2.98
CA LEU A 391 -20.29 -5.76 4.29
C LEU A 391 -20.22 -4.24 4.30
N ASP A 392 -21.33 -3.58 4.60
CA ASP A 392 -21.40 -2.12 4.73
C ASP A 392 -21.37 -1.70 6.21
N ILE A 393 -20.50 -0.73 6.53
CA ILE A 393 -20.37 -0.13 7.85
C ILE A 393 -20.79 1.33 7.77
N SER A 394 -21.86 1.70 8.49
CA SER A 394 -22.39 3.07 8.51
C SER A 394 -21.70 3.91 9.58
N VAL A 395 -21.21 5.08 9.18
CA VAL A 395 -20.50 6.02 10.05
C VAL A 395 -21.03 7.43 9.83
N ILE A 396 -21.29 8.15 10.91
CA ILE A 396 -21.70 9.56 10.87
C ILE A 396 -20.47 10.44 11.04
N VAL A 397 -20.30 11.38 10.11
CA VAL A 397 -19.22 12.38 10.13
C VAL A 397 -19.85 13.76 10.19
N LYS A 398 -19.43 14.58 11.15
CA LYS A 398 -19.89 15.96 11.32
C LYS A 398 -18.72 16.92 11.33
N ASN A 399 -18.80 17.97 10.54
CA ASN A 399 -17.86 19.09 10.60
C ASN A 399 -18.25 20.03 11.75
N THR A 400 -17.52 20.01 12.85
CA THR A 400 -17.78 20.82 14.03
C THR A 400 -17.01 22.14 14.05
N GLY A 401 -16.21 22.41 13.01
CA GLY A 401 -15.41 23.63 12.90
C GLY A 401 -16.08 24.72 12.08
N HIS A 402 -15.28 25.69 11.61
CA HIS A 402 -15.74 26.95 11.05
C HIS A 402 -15.49 27.09 9.55
N CYS A 403 -14.83 26.13 8.91
CA CYS A 403 -14.58 26.13 7.48
C CYS A 403 -14.89 24.76 6.87
N LYS A 404 -15.06 24.75 5.56
CA LYS A 404 -15.20 23.54 4.76
C LYS A 404 -13.96 22.66 4.91
N GLY A 405 -14.15 21.35 4.91
CA GLY A 405 -13.06 20.39 4.95
C GLY A 405 -13.51 19.00 4.53
N SER A 406 -12.55 18.08 4.53
CA SER A 406 -12.83 16.68 4.28
C SER A 406 -12.14 15.78 5.31
N GLU A 407 -12.79 14.65 5.60
CA GLU A 407 -12.25 13.61 6.46
C GLU A 407 -12.38 12.24 5.79
N VAL A 408 -11.42 11.34 6.07
CA VAL A 408 -11.43 9.97 5.56
C VAL A 408 -11.62 9.01 6.72
N VAL A 409 -12.77 8.39 6.77
CA VAL A 409 -13.02 7.27 7.69
C VAL A 409 -12.37 6.02 7.14
N GLN A 410 -11.60 5.34 7.95
CA GLN A 410 -10.83 4.13 7.62
C GLN A 410 -11.32 2.98 8.49
N ILE A 411 -11.59 1.83 7.88
CA ILE A 411 -11.96 0.61 8.61
C ILE A 411 -10.80 -0.38 8.52
N TYR A 412 -10.33 -0.79 9.68
CA TYR A 412 -9.31 -1.83 9.82
C TYR A 412 -9.92 -3.09 10.40
N ALA A 413 -9.42 -4.25 10.00
CA ALA A 413 -9.85 -5.55 10.53
C ALA A 413 -8.69 -6.28 11.19
N SER A 414 -8.99 -6.96 12.29
CA SER A 414 -8.10 -7.88 13.00
C SER A 414 -8.79 -9.21 13.18
N GLU A 415 -8.14 -10.31 12.84
CA GLU A 415 -8.61 -11.67 13.07
C GLU A 415 -8.25 -12.10 14.49
N GLU A 416 -9.21 -12.64 15.25
CA GLU A 416 -8.94 -13.24 16.55
C GLU A 416 -8.43 -14.68 16.36
N ASN A 417 -7.26 -14.98 16.89
CA ASN A 417 -6.61 -16.30 16.80
C ASN A 417 -6.40 -16.81 15.36
N PRO A 418 -5.67 -16.06 14.51
CA PRO A 418 -5.45 -16.46 13.12
C PRO A 418 -4.60 -17.74 13.04
N HIS A 419 -4.90 -18.61 12.08
CA HIS A 419 -4.14 -19.83 11.79
C HIS A 419 -2.76 -19.56 11.19
N VAL A 420 -2.58 -18.40 10.58
CA VAL A 420 -1.32 -17.96 9.95
C VAL A 420 -0.86 -16.64 10.55
N LEU A 421 0.40 -16.30 10.38
CA LEU A 421 0.87 -14.97 10.80
C LEU A 421 0.08 -13.87 10.06
N ARG A 422 -0.53 -12.96 10.83
CA ARG A 422 -1.25 -11.80 10.31
C ARG A 422 -0.72 -10.51 10.94
N PRO A 423 -0.86 -9.37 10.24
CA PRO A 423 -0.70 -8.05 10.85
C PRO A 423 -1.62 -7.87 12.06
N VAL A 424 -1.30 -6.92 12.92
CA VAL A 424 -2.17 -6.57 14.08
C VAL A 424 -3.55 -6.17 13.59
N LYS A 425 -3.61 -5.39 12.52
CA LYS A 425 -4.82 -5.06 11.76
C LYS A 425 -4.48 -4.68 10.33
N GLU A 426 -5.45 -4.74 9.44
CA GLU A 426 -5.30 -4.40 8.02
C GLU A 426 -6.43 -3.49 7.58
N LEU A 427 -6.11 -2.49 6.75
CA LEU A 427 -7.11 -1.63 6.13
C LEU A 427 -7.98 -2.46 5.19
N VAL A 428 -9.27 -2.50 5.45
CA VAL A 428 -10.26 -3.29 4.67
C VAL A 428 -11.25 -2.42 3.90
N GLY A 429 -11.36 -1.14 4.25
CA GLY A 429 -12.22 -0.20 3.54
C GLY A 429 -11.99 1.24 4.01
N PHE A 430 -12.37 2.21 3.18
CA PHE A 430 -12.38 3.62 3.55
C PHE A 430 -13.42 4.39 2.73
N ALA A 431 -13.87 5.51 3.28
CA ALA A 431 -14.72 6.46 2.57
C ALA A 431 -14.35 7.89 2.98
N LYS A 432 -14.53 8.84 2.06
CA LYS A 432 -14.24 10.26 2.27
C LYS A 432 -15.53 11.06 2.32
N ALA A 433 -15.69 11.87 3.37
CA ALA A 433 -16.73 12.88 3.47
C ALA A 433 -16.13 14.27 3.23
N GLU A 434 -16.82 15.12 2.47
CA GLU A 434 -16.52 16.53 2.29
C GLU A 434 -17.70 17.36 2.79
N LEU A 435 -17.47 18.18 3.83
CA LEU A 435 -18.55 18.81 4.58
C LEU A 435 -18.33 20.31 4.74
N GLU A 436 -19.41 21.06 4.58
CA GLU A 436 -19.48 22.48 4.98
C GLU A 436 -19.46 22.63 6.52
N PRO A 437 -19.19 23.82 7.07
CA PRO A 437 -19.27 24.04 8.52
C PRO A 437 -20.62 23.60 9.10
N GLN A 438 -20.59 22.85 10.19
CA GLN A 438 -21.75 22.29 10.90
C GLN A 438 -22.57 21.25 10.12
N GLU A 439 -22.17 20.90 8.92
CA GLU A 439 -22.79 19.83 8.15
C GLU A 439 -22.48 18.46 8.74
N GLU A 440 -23.46 17.56 8.69
CA GLU A 440 -23.39 16.17 9.13
C GLU A 440 -23.83 15.26 7.99
N GLN A 441 -23.08 14.18 7.77
CA GLN A 441 -23.38 13.18 6.75
C GLN A 441 -23.18 11.78 7.29
N GLU A 442 -24.10 10.90 7.00
CA GLU A 442 -23.92 9.47 7.16
C GLU A 442 -23.27 8.91 5.88
N ILE A 443 -22.14 8.23 6.05
CA ILE A 443 -21.40 7.58 4.96
C ILE A 443 -21.34 6.08 5.19
N SER A 444 -21.40 5.31 4.11
CA SER A 444 -21.21 3.86 4.15
C SER A 444 -19.82 3.50 3.66
N VAL A 445 -19.09 2.70 4.46
CA VAL A 445 -17.82 2.09 4.05
C VAL A 445 -18.09 0.66 3.65
N GLN A 446 -17.98 0.36 2.36
CA GLN A 446 -18.17 -0.97 1.81
C GLN A 446 -16.87 -1.79 1.92
N ILE A 447 -16.99 -2.98 2.49
CA ILE A 447 -15.89 -3.94 2.68
C ILE A 447 -16.21 -5.20 1.89
N THR A 448 -15.37 -5.57 0.95
CA THR A 448 -15.54 -6.81 0.18
C THR A 448 -15.02 -8.01 0.97
N LYS A 449 -15.58 -9.20 0.77
CA LYS A 449 -15.07 -10.44 1.38
C LYS A 449 -13.60 -10.71 1.04
N ASP A 450 -13.12 -10.24 -0.12
CA ASP A 450 -11.72 -10.37 -0.54
C ASP A 450 -10.74 -9.61 0.36
N ALA A 451 -11.19 -8.58 1.10
CA ALA A 451 -10.35 -7.84 2.02
C ALA A 451 -9.93 -8.66 3.26
N PHE A 452 -10.61 -9.76 3.55
CA PHE A 452 -10.30 -10.65 4.67
C PHE A 452 -9.41 -11.84 4.28
N ARG A 453 -9.28 -12.13 2.97
CA ARG A 453 -8.54 -13.30 2.46
C ARG A 453 -7.04 -13.16 2.71
N TYR A 454 -6.42 -14.31 2.85
CA TYR A 454 -4.97 -14.48 2.74
C TYR A 454 -4.65 -15.59 1.74
N PHE A 455 -3.41 -15.62 1.24
CA PHE A 455 -2.96 -16.66 0.33
C PHE A 455 -2.23 -17.77 1.08
N ASP A 456 -2.72 -18.98 0.97
CA ASP A 456 -2.08 -20.17 1.48
C ASP A 456 -1.12 -20.74 0.42
N ALA A 457 0.19 -20.63 0.69
CA ALA A 457 1.23 -21.03 -0.27
C ALA A 457 1.32 -22.55 -0.43
N ASP A 458 0.94 -23.33 0.56
CA ASP A 458 0.96 -24.79 0.52
C ASP A 458 -0.24 -25.31 -0.28
N LYS A 459 -1.41 -24.72 -0.08
CA LYS A 459 -2.64 -25.06 -0.82
C LYS A 459 -2.74 -24.38 -2.19
N LYS A 460 -1.85 -23.45 -2.50
CA LYS A 460 -1.87 -22.62 -3.72
C LYS A 460 -3.22 -21.93 -3.97
N SER A 461 -3.86 -21.46 -2.92
CA SER A 461 -5.22 -20.91 -2.98
C SER A 461 -5.44 -19.76 -2.02
N TRP A 462 -6.39 -18.89 -2.39
CA TRP A 462 -6.89 -17.86 -1.50
C TRP A 462 -7.85 -18.43 -0.49
N ILE A 463 -7.59 -18.19 0.79
CA ILE A 463 -8.41 -18.63 1.90
C ILE A 463 -9.18 -17.43 2.46
N LEU A 464 -10.49 -17.61 2.60
CA LEU A 464 -11.36 -16.69 3.33
C LEU A 464 -11.56 -17.26 4.74
N PRO A 465 -10.92 -16.70 5.76
CA PRO A 465 -11.06 -17.22 7.12
C PRO A 465 -12.47 -16.95 7.65
N VAL A 466 -13.01 -17.91 8.37
CA VAL A 466 -14.28 -17.80 9.10
C VAL A 466 -13.98 -17.74 10.60
N GLY A 467 -14.82 -17.07 11.37
CA GLY A 467 -14.60 -16.94 12.82
C GLY A 467 -14.80 -15.51 13.33
N LYS A 468 -14.10 -15.21 14.42
CA LYS A 468 -14.20 -13.93 15.10
C LYS A 468 -13.17 -12.94 14.59
N PHE A 469 -13.65 -11.75 14.30
CA PHE A 469 -12.87 -10.59 13.91
C PHE A 469 -13.25 -9.39 14.76
N LYS A 470 -12.44 -8.36 14.68
CA LYS A 470 -12.72 -7.05 15.20
C LYS A 470 -12.49 -6.02 14.11
N LEU A 471 -13.47 -5.16 13.88
CA LEU A 471 -13.31 -3.99 13.03
C LEU A 471 -13.00 -2.77 13.89
N TYR A 472 -12.13 -1.90 13.38
CA TYR A 472 -11.78 -0.63 13.98
C TYR A 472 -12.17 0.50 13.03
N VAL A 473 -13.05 1.38 13.50
CA VAL A 473 -13.36 2.66 12.82
C VAL A 473 -12.31 3.66 13.26
N ALA A 474 -11.57 4.25 12.35
CA ALA A 474 -10.43 5.09 12.67
C ALA A 474 -10.20 6.21 11.64
N THR A 475 -9.35 7.19 11.97
CA THR A 475 -8.87 8.23 11.05
C THR A 475 -7.42 8.02 10.61
N SER A 476 -6.71 7.09 11.25
CA SER A 476 -5.38 6.60 10.84
C SER A 476 -5.13 5.19 11.35
N SER A 477 -3.95 4.63 11.07
CA SER A 477 -3.55 3.35 11.63
C SER A 477 -3.13 3.41 13.11
N ALA A 478 -2.96 4.59 13.69
CA ALA A 478 -2.57 4.73 15.09
C ALA A 478 -3.67 4.28 16.05
N LYS A 479 -3.26 3.76 17.20
CA LYS A 479 -4.19 3.27 18.21
C LYS A 479 -5.06 4.40 18.79
N GLU A 480 -4.47 5.56 18.98
CA GLU A 480 -5.11 6.78 19.51
C GLU A 480 -6.16 7.36 18.56
N ASP A 481 -6.10 7.04 17.28
CA ASP A 481 -7.04 7.50 16.25
C ASP A 481 -8.21 6.52 16.00
N ILE A 482 -8.29 5.45 16.81
CA ILE A 482 -9.42 4.51 16.79
C ILE A 482 -10.60 5.14 17.54
N ILE A 483 -11.72 5.25 16.85
CA ILE A 483 -12.96 5.89 17.33
C ILE A 483 -13.93 4.84 17.90
N ALA A 484 -14.04 3.68 17.23
CA ALA A 484 -14.93 2.60 17.64
C ALA A 484 -14.34 1.23 17.30
N GLU A 485 -14.70 0.24 18.11
CA GLU A 485 -14.43 -1.17 17.88
C GLU A 485 -15.75 -1.91 17.68
N ILE A 486 -15.86 -2.70 16.62
CA ILE A 486 -17.07 -3.45 16.27
C ILE A 486 -16.70 -4.93 16.20
N PRO A 487 -17.22 -5.79 17.08
CA PRO A 487 -17.10 -7.23 16.94
C PRO A 487 -17.73 -7.68 15.61
N LEU A 488 -17.01 -8.52 14.87
CA LEU A 488 -17.45 -9.09 13.61
C LEU A 488 -17.33 -10.61 13.66
N ARG A 489 -18.36 -11.30 13.22
CA ARG A 489 -18.32 -12.75 13.01
C ARG A 489 -18.49 -13.06 11.53
N ILE A 490 -17.48 -13.65 10.92
CA ILE A 490 -17.55 -14.16 9.55
C ILE A 490 -18.03 -15.59 9.60
N ILE A 491 -19.13 -15.88 8.87
CA ILE A 491 -19.76 -17.20 8.79
C ILE A 491 -19.71 -17.67 7.34
N GLY A 492 -19.23 -18.90 7.15
CA GLY A 492 -19.10 -19.54 5.84
C GLY A 492 -18.54 -20.95 5.98
N GLU A 493 -18.15 -21.56 4.88
CA GLU A 493 -17.42 -22.83 4.92
C GLU A 493 -15.97 -22.58 5.34
N SER A 494 -15.53 -23.30 6.37
CA SER A 494 -14.13 -23.25 6.78
C SER A 494 -13.26 -23.95 5.73
N ALA A 495 -12.31 -23.22 5.18
CA ALA A 495 -11.26 -23.82 4.34
C ALA A 495 -10.21 -24.58 5.17
N TYR A 496 -10.25 -24.43 6.49
CA TYR A 496 -9.43 -25.14 7.44
C TYR A 496 -10.26 -26.26 8.07
N LYS A 497 -10.10 -27.44 7.53
CA LYS A 497 -10.52 -28.67 8.19
C LYS A 497 -9.35 -29.18 8.98
N LEU A 498 -9.58 -29.47 10.26
CA LEU A 498 -8.61 -30.15 11.08
C LEU A 498 -8.46 -31.59 10.58
N ASN A 499 -7.24 -32.10 10.55
CA ASN A 499 -6.94 -33.48 10.18
C ASN A 499 -5.59 -33.92 10.78
N GLY A 500 -5.14 -35.11 10.44
CA GLY A 500 -3.86 -35.63 10.92
C GLY A 500 -2.63 -34.76 10.56
N ASN A 501 -2.70 -33.95 9.52
CA ASN A 501 -1.63 -33.01 9.14
C ASN A 501 -1.71 -31.66 9.86
N SER A 502 -2.78 -31.39 10.61
CA SER A 502 -2.90 -30.19 11.44
C SER A 502 -1.89 -30.23 12.58
N ARG A 503 -1.41 -29.05 12.99
CA ARG A 503 -0.50 -28.97 14.13
C ARG A 503 -1.25 -29.25 15.43
N VAL A 504 -0.57 -29.84 16.40
CA VAL A 504 -1.13 -30.05 17.74
C VAL A 504 -1.67 -28.73 18.32
N SER A 505 -0.94 -27.62 18.13
CA SER A 505 -1.36 -26.28 18.58
C SER A 505 -2.66 -25.76 17.92
N GLU A 506 -3.07 -26.28 16.80
CA GLU A 506 -4.34 -25.94 16.13
C GLU A 506 -5.47 -26.77 16.71
N VAL A 507 -5.22 -28.06 16.89
CA VAL A 507 -6.19 -29.03 17.41
C VAL A 507 -6.61 -28.69 18.85
N ILE A 508 -5.66 -28.36 19.72
CA ILE A 508 -5.95 -28.05 21.15
C ILE A 508 -6.76 -26.76 21.34
N LYS A 509 -6.82 -25.88 20.34
CA LYS A 509 -7.66 -24.68 20.37
C LYS A 509 -9.15 -24.97 20.08
N ASN A 510 -9.44 -26.13 19.52
CA ASN A 510 -10.81 -26.57 19.20
C ASN A 510 -11.23 -27.65 20.20
N LYS A 511 -12.19 -27.35 21.07
CA LYS A 511 -12.66 -28.28 22.12
C LYS A 511 -13.24 -29.57 21.55
N ASP A 512 -13.96 -29.51 20.44
CA ASP A 512 -14.55 -30.67 19.81
C ASP A 512 -13.47 -31.55 19.17
N ALA A 513 -12.44 -30.93 18.57
CA ALA A 513 -11.27 -31.65 18.06
C ALA A 513 -10.49 -32.35 19.20
N VAL A 514 -10.31 -31.70 20.35
CA VAL A 514 -9.69 -32.31 21.53
C VAL A 514 -10.47 -33.52 21.99
N GLN A 515 -11.81 -33.46 21.99
CA GLN A 515 -12.66 -34.62 22.35
C GLN A 515 -12.51 -35.78 21.36
N ILE A 516 -12.45 -35.46 20.04
CA ILE A 516 -12.19 -36.50 19.02
C ILE A 516 -10.83 -37.13 19.25
N VAL A 517 -9.76 -36.36 19.41
CA VAL A 517 -8.43 -36.91 19.67
C VAL A 517 -8.44 -37.76 20.93
N ASN A 518 -9.01 -37.29 22.02
CA ASN A 518 -9.10 -38.03 23.28
C ASN A 518 -9.88 -39.36 23.17
N LYS A 519 -10.91 -39.41 22.32
CA LYS A 519 -11.68 -40.62 22.01
C LYS A 519 -10.78 -41.74 21.44
N TYR A 520 -9.86 -41.40 20.56
CA TYR A 520 -8.93 -42.36 19.90
C TYR A 520 -7.67 -42.63 20.69
N THR A 521 -7.36 -41.81 21.70
CA THR A 521 -6.10 -41.85 22.43
C THR A 521 -6.26 -42.05 23.94
N ASP A 522 -7.40 -42.54 24.38
CA ASP A 522 -7.73 -42.74 25.80
C ASP A 522 -7.48 -41.50 26.68
N GLY A 523 -7.86 -40.30 26.16
CA GLY A 523 -7.73 -39.04 26.89
C GLY A 523 -6.30 -38.52 26.98
N LEU A 524 -5.45 -38.79 26.00
CA LEU A 524 -4.03 -38.41 25.99
C LEU A 524 -3.82 -36.92 26.22
N LEU A 525 -4.53 -36.06 25.47
CA LEU A 525 -4.32 -34.60 25.56
C LEU A 525 -4.74 -34.01 26.91
N GLU A 526 -5.68 -34.64 27.61
CA GLU A 526 -6.08 -34.26 28.97
C GLU A 526 -5.14 -34.77 30.07
N LYS A 527 -4.42 -35.84 29.80
CA LYS A 527 -3.49 -36.47 30.73
C LYS A 527 -2.07 -35.88 30.63
N MET A 528 -1.75 -35.15 29.56
CA MET A 528 -0.42 -34.57 29.35
C MET A 528 -0.17 -33.38 30.28
N GLU A 529 1.05 -33.28 30.81
CA GLU A 529 1.51 -32.07 31.51
C GLU A 529 1.73 -30.91 30.52
N GLU A 530 1.49 -29.67 30.97
CA GLU A 530 1.66 -28.47 30.14
C GLU A 530 3.06 -28.39 29.49
N GLY A 531 4.11 -28.86 30.19
CA GLY A 531 5.47 -28.87 29.69
C GLY A 531 5.68 -29.79 28.49
N ASP A 532 5.11 -31.00 28.56
CA ASP A 532 5.22 -32.01 27.50
C ASP A 532 4.39 -31.58 26.27
N LEU A 533 3.19 -31.07 26.50
CA LEU A 533 2.35 -30.55 25.44
C LEU A 533 3.03 -29.37 24.71
N ALA A 534 3.70 -28.47 25.45
CA ALA A 534 4.40 -27.34 24.89
C ALA A 534 5.51 -27.72 23.91
N MET A 535 6.19 -28.87 24.12
CA MET A 535 7.23 -29.34 23.19
C MET A 535 6.65 -29.85 21.88
N MET A 536 5.41 -30.34 21.87
CA MET A 536 4.76 -30.95 20.69
C MET A 536 3.86 -30.00 19.89
N LEU A 537 3.69 -28.76 20.35
CA LEU A 537 2.75 -27.80 19.73
C LEU A 537 2.94 -27.57 18.24
N ASN A 538 4.17 -27.69 17.74
CA ASN A 538 4.51 -27.44 16.34
C ASN A 538 4.51 -28.74 15.49
N ASP A 539 4.38 -29.91 16.09
CA ASP A 539 4.35 -31.16 15.37
C ASP A 539 3.00 -31.36 14.68
N LYS A 540 3.01 -32.14 13.60
CA LYS A 540 1.76 -32.63 13.00
C LYS A 540 1.10 -33.59 13.95
N LEU A 541 -0.22 -33.53 14.06
CA LEU A 541 -0.99 -34.39 14.95
C LEU A 541 -0.71 -35.88 14.68
N ALA A 542 -0.70 -36.31 13.42
CA ALA A 542 -0.43 -37.68 13.04
C ALA A 542 0.99 -38.16 13.44
N ASP A 543 2.00 -37.30 13.27
CA ASP A 543 3.38 -37.61 13.64
C ASP A 543 3.51 -37.71 15.16
N PHE A 544 2.94 -36.76 15.90
CA PHE A 544 2.88 -36.76 17.35
C PHE A 544 2.17 -38.03 17.89
N LEU A 545 0.96 -38.28 17.40
CA LEU A 545 0.18 -39.44 17.85
C LEU A 545 0.86 -40.77 17.46
N GLY A 546 1.47 -40.85 16.26
CA GLY A 546 2.24 -42.00 15.84
C GLY A 546 3.39 -42.32 16.78
N MET A 547 4.12 -41.29 17.26
CA MET A 547 5.19 -41.47 18.26
C MET A 547 4.67 -41.97 19.60
N VAL A 548 3.59 -41.38 20.09
CA VAL A 548 3.08 -41.72 21.45
C VAL A 548 2.33 -43.04 21.45
N MET A 549 1.53 -43.31 20.42
CA MET A 549 0.66 -44.49 20.36
C MET A 549 1.37 -45.77 19.93
N ILE A 550 2.59 -45.71 19.36
CA ILE A 550 3.32 -46.88 18.92
C ILE A 550 3.60 -47.90 20.06
N SER A 551 3.68 -47.42 21.30
CA SER A 551 3.82 -48.26 22.49
C SER A 551 2.49 -48.89 22.94
N MET A 552 1.35 -48.32 22.53
CA MET A 552 -0.01 -48.77 22.90
C MET A 552 -0.60 -49.68 21.82
N VAL A 553 -0.29 -49.40 20.55
CA VAL A 553 -0.72 -50.13 19.36
C VAL A 553 0.51 -50.54 18.56
N PRO A 554 1.12 -51.69 18.87
CA PRO A 554 2.36 -52.14 18.21
C PRO A 554 2.17 -52.56 16.75
N ASP A 555 0.94 -52.86 16.32
CA ASP A 555 0.66 -53.21 14.93
C ASP A 555 0.57 -51.91 14.08
N ALA A 556 1.49 -51.79 13.15
CA ALA A 556 1.60 -50.59 12.31
C ALA A 556 0.39 -50.39 11.37
N VAL A 557 -0.29 -51.49 10.99
CA VAL A 557 -1.49 -51.38 10.14
C VAL A 557 -2.67 -50.87 10.96
N GLU A 558 -2.86 -51.46 12.15
CA GLU A 558 -3.92 -51.02 13.09
C GLU A 558 -3.71 -49.56 13.51
N LEU A 559 -2.48 -49.14 13.81
CA LEU A 559 -2.16 -47.74 14.15
C LEU A 559 -2.49 -46.79 13.00
N ASN A 560 -2.17 -47.16 11.77
CA ASN A 560 -2.45 -46.33 10.60
C ASN A 560 -3.96 -46.22 10.32
N GLU A 561 -4.73 -47.27 10.54
CA GLU A 561 -6.20 -47.24 10.44
C GLU A 561 -6.81 -46.31 11.49
N ILE A 562 -6.32 -46.33 12.72
CA ILE A 562 -6.74 -45.44 13.81
C ILE A 562 -6.46 -43.97 13.42
N LEU A 563 -5.23 -43.67 12.99
CA LEU A 563 -4.84 -42.29 12.60
C LEU A 563 -5.64 -41.80 11.39
N THR A 564 -5.96 -42.66 10.45
CA THR A 564 -6.80 -42.33 9.30
C THR A 564 -8.25 -42.02 9.74
N SER A 565 -8.84 -42.89 10.56
CA SER A 565 -10.20 -42.68 11.07
C SER A 565 -10.33 -41.44 11.93
N LEU A 566 -9.32 -41.14 12.74
CA LEU A 566 -9.23 -39.90 13.52
C LEU A 566 -9.15 -38.67 12.60
N SER A 567 -8.32 -38.72 11.55
CA SER A 567 -8.19 -37.66 10.57
C SER A 567 -9.52 -37.37 9.85
N ASP A 568 -10.21 -38.43 9.43
CA ASP A 568 -11.52 -38.32 8.73
C ASP A 568 -12.59 -37.70 9.65
N GLU A 569 -12.62 -38.10 10.94
CA GLU A 569 -13.54 -37.55 11.92
C GLU A 569 -13.25 -36.05 12.23
N LEU A 570 -11.96 -35.69 12.27
CA LEU A 570 -11.56 -34.27 12.39
C LEU A 570 -11.96 -33.44 11.16
N GLU A 571 -11.85 -34.00 9.95
CA GLU A 571 -12.26 -33.33 8.72
C GLU A 571 -13.77 -33.14 8.60
N ALA A 572 -14.54 -33.90 9.34
CA ALA A 572 -16.00 -33.80 9.40
C ALA A 572 -16.50 -32.71 10.37
N LEU A 573 -15.62 -32.20 11.27
CA LEU A 573 -15.93 -31.04 12.12
C LEU A 573 -16.05 -29.74 11.31
#